data_c739733650af049a02e39c79394b92d6
#
_entry.id   c739733650af049a02e39c79394b92d6
#
_cell.length_a   1.000
_cell.length_b   1.000
_cell.length_c   1.000
_cell.angle_alpha   90.00
_cell.angle_beta   90.00
_cell.angle_gamma   90.00
#
_symmetry.space_group_name_H-M   'P 1'
#
loop_
_entity.id
_entity.type
_entity.pdbx_description
1 polymer ?
#
loop_
_entity_poly.entity_id
_entity_poly.type
_entity_poly.pdbx_seq_one_letter_code
_entity_poly.pdbx_strand_id
1 'polypeptide(L)'
;MCIRDRDYKSYIYGSADVVGLMCLKVFVQGDTKMYEELKPYAISLGSAFQKVNFLRDYKADLKELNRTYFPNLVNKSFDDAAKKKILNEIKDDFATALKGIYMLPNNSKFGVYAAYKYYKRLLKKLDKTSSSVIKNKRVRVPNYQKVDVLARSYVRYRLNIL
;
A
#
# COMPACT_ATOMS: atom_id res chain seq x y z
N MET A 1 -7.76 21.68 -1.68
CA MET A 1 -8.56 21.28 -0.50
C MET A 1 -7.73 20.31 0.32
N CYS A 2 -7.38 20.66 1.56
CA CYS A 2 -6.70 19.75 2.47
C CYS A 2 -7.72 18.88 3.19
N ILE A 3 -7.52 17.58 3.19
CA ILE A 3 -8.40 16.63 3.86
C ILE A 3 -8.05 16.60 5.36
N ARG A 4 -9.06 16.67 6.25
CA ARG A 4 -8.89 16.52 7.70
C ARG A 4 -8.56 15.04 8.03
N ASP A 5 -7.93 14.79 9.19
CA ASP A 5 -7.53 13.43 9.60
C ASP A 5 -8.67 12.40 9.53
N ARG A 6 -9.88 12.79 9.95
CA ARG A 6 -11.06 11.92 9.89
C ARG A 6 -11.46 11.61 8.44
N ASP A 7 -11.43 12.62 7.58
CA ASP A 7 -11.80 12.48 6.17
C ASP A 7 -10.74 11.63 5.41
N TYR A 8 -9.46 11.76 5.79
CA TYR A 8 -8.36 10.93 5.27
C TYR A 8 -8.54 9.46 5.59
N LYS A 9 -8.79 9.14 6.86
CA LYS A 9 -9.04 7.76 7.29
C LYS A 9 -10.30 7.18 6.65
N SER A 10 -11.39 7.95 6.62
CA SER A 10 -12.64 7.56 5.98
C SER A 10 -12.46 7.31 4.48
N TYR A 11 -11.68 8.16 3.79
CA TYR A 11 -11.39 7.98 2.37
C TYR A 11 -10.57 6.71 2.11
N ILE A 12 -9.51 6.45 2.89
CA ILE A 12 -8.71 5.21 2.77
C ILE A 12 -9.59 4.00 3.02
N TYR A 13 -10.39 4.02 4.09
CA TYR A 13 -11.29 2.93 4.42
C TYR A 13 -12.24 2.62 3.26
N GLY A 14 -12.95 3.61 2.74
CA GLY A 14 -13.92 3.41 1.66
C GLY A 14 -13.32 3.06 0.31
N SER A 15 -12.11 3.58 -0.02
CA SER A 15 -11.49 3.39 -1.33
C SER A 15 -10.53 2.20 -1.42
N ALA A 16 -10.01 1.71 -0.29
CA ALA A 16 -8.98 0.68 -0.28
C ALA A 16 -9.23 -0.44 0.74
N ASP A 17 -9.53 -0.10 2.01
CA ASP A 17 -9.67 -1.11 3.05
C ASP A 17 -10.89 -1.99 2.81
N VAL A 18 -12.03 -1.39 2.40
CA VAL A 18 -13.25 -2.13 2.02
C VAL A 18 -12.96 -3.06 0.84
N VAL A 19 -12.21 -2.62 -0.16
CA VAL A 19 -11.81 -3.48 -1.30
C VAL A 19 -10.96 -4.65 -0.81
N GLY A 20 -10.02 -4.41 0.10
CA GLY A 20 -9.22 -5.46 0.73
C GLY A 20 -10.08 -6.48 1.48
N LEU A 21 -11.12 -6.01 2.20
CA LEU A 21 -12.08 -6.86 2.91
C LEU A 21 -12.96 -7.68 1.95
N MET A 22 -13.39 -7.09 0.83
CA MET A 22 -14.14 -7.81 -0.21
C MET A 22 -13.28 -8.93 -0.81
N CYS A 23 -12.04 -8.64 -1.16
CA CYS A 23 -11.09 -9.65 -1.63
C CYS A 23 -10.88 -10.75 -0.58
N LEU A 24 -10.67 -10.38 0.68
CA LEU A 24 -10.51 -11.34 1.77
C LEU A 24 -11.70 -12.28 1.88
N LYS A 25 -12.93 -11.76 1.77
CA LYS A 25 -14.16 -12.57 1.82
C LYS A 25 -14.18 -13.66 0.75
N VAL A 26 -13.69 -13.34 -0.45
CA VAL A 26 -13.55 -14.32 -1.54
C VAL A 26 -12.44 -15.32 -1.24
N PHE A 27 -11.30 -14.88 -0.73
CA PHE A 27 -10.13 -15.74 -0.47
C PHE A 27 -10.39 -16.79 0.59
N VAL A 28 -11.14 -16.45 1.63
CA VAL A 28 -11.48 -17.39 2.73
C VAL A 28 -12.72 -18.26 2.43
N GLN A 29 -13.34 -18.11 1.25
CA GLN A 29 -14.42 -18.98 0.76
C GLN A 29 -15.59 -19.18 1.76
N GLY A 30 -15.92 -18.12 2.49
CA GLY A 30 -17.02 -18.14 3.46
C GLY A 30 -16.63 -18.53 4.90
N ASP A 31 -15.37 -18.91 5.16
CA ASP A 31 -14.91 -19.12 6.53
C ASP A 31 -14.93 -17.82 7.33
N THR A 32 -15.96 -17.70 8.17
CA THR A 32 -16.19 -16.50 8.98
C THR A 32 -15.14 -16.32 10.06
N LYS A 33 -14.64 -17.41 10.64
CA LYS A 33 -13.60 -17.34 11.68
C LYS A 33 -12.30 -16.80 11.10
N MET A 34 -11.85 -17.38 10.00
CA MET A 34 -10.65 -16.93 9.29
C MET A 34 -10.81 -15.49 8.76
N TYR A 35 -12.01 -15.11 8.32
CA TYR A 35 -12.30 -13.74 7.88
C TYR A 35 -12.08 -12.73 9.01
N GLU A 36 -12.67 -12.95 10.19
CA GLU A 36 -12.52 -12.02 11.32
C GLU A 36 -11.09 -11.97 11.84
N GLU A 37 -10.38 -13.11 11.84
CA GLU A 37 -8.97 -13.18 12.21
C GLU A 37 -8.06 -12.39 11.25
N LEU A 38 -8.32 -12.47 9.93
CA LEU A 38 -7.48 -11.85 8.90
C LEU A 38 -7.88 -10.40 8.58
N LYS A 39 -9.07 -9.96 8.97
CA LYS A 39 -9.63 -8.64 8.71
C LYS A 39 -8.69 -7.47 9.06
N PRO A 40 -8.04 -7.39 10.25
CA PRO A 40 -7.15 -6.28 10.56
C PRO A 40 -5.92 -6.23 9.64
N TYR A 41 -5.43 -7.36 9.17
CA TYR A 41 -4.30 -7.44 8.25
C TYR A 41 -4.68 -7.02 6.83
N ALA A 42 -5.89 -7.36 6.38
CA ALA A 42 -6.41 -6.94 5.09
C ALA A 42 -6.62 -5.41 5.04
N ILE A 43 -7.15 -4.82 6.11
CA ILE A 43 -7.25 -3.36 6.28
C ILE A 43 -5.88 -2.71 6.20
N SER A 44 -4.89 -3.24 6.94
CA SER A 44 -3.52 -2.70 6.90
C SER A 44 -2.91 -2.77 5.49
N LEU A 45 -3.19 -3.84 4.72
CA LEU A 45 -2.70 -3.96 3.35
C LEU A 45 -3.36 -2.95 2.40
N GLY A 46 -4.68 -2.77 2.51
CA GLY A 46 -5.43 -1.77 1.75
C GLY A 46 -4.91 -0.36 2.02
N SER A 47 -4.81 -0.01 3.30
CA SER A 47 -4.26 1.27 3.76
C SER A 47 -2.84 1.51 3.23
N ALA A 48 -1.94 0.51 3.33
CA ALA A 48 -0.58 0.63 2.83
C ALA A 48 -0.54 0.90 1.31
N PHE A 49 -1.34 0.17 0.54
CA PHE A 49 -1.40 0.35 -0.91
C PHE A 49 -1.92 1.74 -1.28
N GLN A 50 -2.96 2.22 -0.63
CA GLN A 50 -3.54 3.52 -0.91
C GLN A 50 -2.59 4.67 -0.53
N LYS A 51 -1.93 4.59 0.63
CA LYS A 51 -0.94 5.57 1.04
C LYS A 51 0.26 5.63 0.08
N VAL A 52 0.72 4.48 -0.43
CA VAL A 52 1.75 4.44 -1.49
C VAL A 52 1.26 5.10 -2.77
N ASN A 53 -0.01 4.88 -3.17
CA ASN A 53 -0.60 5.53 -4.33
C ASN A 53 -0.64 7.05 -4.17
N PHE A 54 -1.09 7.58 -3.03
CA PHE A 54 -1.08 9.01 -2.74
C PHE A 54 0.33 9.62 -2.84
N LEU A 55 1.34 8.90 -2.33
CA LEU A 55 2.71 9.40 -2.40
C LEU A 55 3.26 9.35 -3.82
N ARG A 56 2.92 8.32 -4.60
CA ARG A 56 3.31 8.17 -6.02
C ARG A 56 2.67 9.23 -6.91
N ASP A 57 1.39 9.51 -6.66
CA ASP A 57 0.57 10.35 -7.52
C ASP A 57 0.49 11.81 -7.02
N TYR A 58 1.26 12.16 -5.99
CA TYR A 58 1.26 13.46 -5.31
C TYR A 58 1.27 14.65 -6.27
N LYS A 59 2.08 14.58 -7.35
CA LYS A 59 2.11 15.63 -8.38
C LYS A 59 0.77 15.83 -9.08
N ALA A 60 0.17 14.72 -9.54
CA ALA A 60 -1.09 14.76 -10.28
C ALA A 60 -2.23 15.25 -9.38
N ASP A 61 -2.31 14.71 -8.17
CA ASP A 61 -3.33 15.08 -7.20
C ASP A 61 -3.25 16.57 -6.82
N LEU A 62 -2.04 17.11 -6.66
CA LEU A 62 -1.86 18.51 -6.32
C LEU A 62 -2.14 19.45 -7.52
N LYS A 63 -1.65 19.11 -8.74
CA LYS A 63 -1.75 20.00 -9.91
C LYS A 63 -3.09 19.91 -10.62
N GLU A 64 -3.66 18.70 -10.75
CA GLU A 64 -4.86 18.45 -11.55
C GLU A 64 -6.13 18.53 -10.68
N LEU A 65 -6.06 18.05 -9.43
CA LEU A 65 -7.20 17.97 -8.53
C LEU A 65 -7.17 19.02 -7.41
N ASN A 66 -6.08 19.77 -7.26
CA ASN A 66 -5.83 20.69 -6.14
C ASN A 66 -6.10 20.02 -4.77
N ARG A 67 -5.70 18.75 -4.64
CA ARG A 67 -5.92 17.93 -3.46
C ARG A 67 -4.61 17.49 -2.82
N THR A 68 -4.57 17.52 -1.48
CA THR A 68 -3.50 16.96 -0.67
C THR A 68 -4.14 15.96 0.29
N TYR A 69 -3.77 14.69 0.18
CA TYR A 69 -4.37 13.62 0.99
C TYR A 69 -3.72 13.46 2.36
N PHE A 70 -2.49 13.93 2.56
CA PHE A 70 -1.80 13.75 3.85
C PHE A 70 -2.13 14.89 4.82
N PRO A 71 -2.83 14.61 5.94
CA PRO A 71 -3.23 15.63 6.92
C PRO A 71 -2.05 16.36 7.56
N ASN A 72 -0.93 15.66 7.74
CA ASN A 72 0.31 16.23 8.27
C ASN A 72 0.92 17.34 7.39
N LEU A 73 0.39 17.52 6.17
CA LEU A 73 0.78 18.56 5.22
C LEU A 73 -0.18 19.76 5.22
N VAL A 74 -1.22 19.74 6.08
CA VAL A 74 -2.09 20.89 6.27
C VAL A 74 -1.22 22.03 6.84
N ASN A 75 -1.09 23.12 6.06
CA ASN A 75 -0.25 24.28 6.37
C ASN A 75 1.28 24.00 6.44
N LYS A 76 1.77 22.86 5.93
CA LYS A 76 3.20 22.55 5.86
C LYS A 76 3.59 22.14 4.44
N SER A 77 4.81 22.49 4.04
CA SER A 77 5.35 22.02 2.77
C SER A 77 5.66 20.50 2.86
N PHE A 78 5.42 19.80 1.75
CA PHE A 78 5.90 18.41 1.62
C PHE A 78 7.42 18.42 1.47
N ASP A 79 8.13 18.25 2.57
CA ASP A 79 9.60 18.13 2.67
C ASP A 79 10.04 16.69 2.96
N ASP A 80 11.34 16.45 3.05
CA ASP A 80 11.87 15.11 3.32
C ASP A 80 11.57 14.63 4.74
N ALA A 81 11.37 15.52 5.70
CA ALA A 81 10.98 15.16 7.06
C ALA A 81 9.52 14.67 7.12
N ALA A 82 8.61 15.40 6.45
CA ALA A 82 7.21 14.99 6.31
C ALA A 82 7.09 13.68 5.52
N LYS A 83 7.83 13.54 4.42
CA LYS A 83 7.93 12.29 3.65
C LYS A 83 8.36 11.13 4.53
N LYS A 84 9.38 11.29 5.37
CA LYS A 84 9.89 10.24 6.26
C LYS A 84 8.82 9.75 7.24
N LYS A 85 8.01 10.65 7.81
CA LYS A 85 6.90 10.27 8.69
C LYS A 85 5.87 9.41 7.95
N ILE A 86 5.46 9.83 6.77
CA ILE A 86 4.51 9.08 5.92
C ILE A 86 5.08 7.71 5.56
N LEU A 87 6.35 7.64 5.17
CA LEU A 87 7.01 6.38 4.84
C LEU A 87 7.07 5.40 6.02
N ASN A 88 7.29 5.89 7.24
CA ASN A 88 7.32 5.04 8.43
C ASN A 88 5.92 4.47 8.71
N GLU A 89 4.87 5.29 8.66
CA GLU A 89 3.50 4.82 8.80
C GLU A 89 3.15 3.72 7.78
N ILE A 90 3.54 3.91 6.50
CA ILE A 90 3.33 2.90 5.45
C ILE A 90 4.13 1.62 5.75
N LYS A 91 5.36 1.74 6.28
CA LYS A 91 6.19 0.58 6.64
C LYS A 91 5.56 -0.25 7.74
N ASP A 92 4.93 0.40 8.73
CA ASP A 92 4.22 -0.26 9.83
C ASP A 92 2.97 -0.99 9.34
N ASP A 93 2.19 -0.36 8.47
CA ASP A 93 1.05 -1.01 7.81
C ASP A 93 1.50 -2.26 7.02
N PHE A 94 2.58 -2.18 6.27
CA PHE A 94 3.13 -3.33 5.54
C PHE A 94 3.67 -4.43 6.47
N ALA A 95 4.27 -4.07 7.59
CA ALA A 95 4.74 -5.05 8.57
C ALA A 95 3.57 -5.84 9.19
N THR A 96 2.48 -5.14 9.50
CA THR A 96 1.24 -5.75 9.98
C THR A 96 0.62 -6.64 8.90
N ALA A 97 0.44 -6.12 7.69
CA ALA A 97 -0.16 -6.84 6.57
C ALA A 97 0.56 -8.14 6.23
N LEU A 98 1.90 -8.17 6.31
CA LEU A 98 2.69 -9.36 5.99
C LEU A 98 2.33 -10.56 6.86
N LYS A 99 2.01 -10.34 8.13
CA LYS A 99 1.59 -11.41 9.06
C LYS A 99 0.33 -12.11 8.53
N GLY A 100 -0.67 -11.33 8.12
CA GLY A 100 -1.89 -11.89 7.55
C GLY A 100 -1.68 -12.56 6.19
N ILE A 101 -0.75 -12.07 5.36
CA ILE A 101 -0.44 -12.70 4.07
C ILE A 101 0.06 -14.14 4.26
N TYR A 102 0.88 -14.39 5.27
CA TYR A 102 1.35 -15.76 5.57
C TYR A 102 0.25 -16.70 6.05
N MET A 103 -0.83 -16.16 6.61
CA MET A 103 -1.98 -16.93 7.09
C MET A 103 -3.03 -17.19 6.00
N LEU A 104 -2.94 -16.50 4.84
CA LEU A 104 -3.88 -16.69 3.73
C LEU A 104 -3.90 -18.13 3.20
N PRO A 105 -5.04 -18.62 2.68
CA PRO A 105 -5.10 -19.88 1.94
C PRO A 105 -4.13 -19.89 0.75
N ASN A 106 -3.57 -21.06 0.45
CA ASN A 106 -2.53 -21.21 -0.58
C ASN A 106 -2.98 -20.75 -1.97
N ASN A 107 -4.27 -20.90 -2.32
CA ASN A 107 -4.84 -20.48 -3.59
C ASN A 107 -4.81 -18.96 -3.82
N SER A 108 -4.82 -18.15 -2.76
CA SER A 108 -4.80 -16.68 -2.82
C SER A 108 -3.46 -16.07 -2.41
N LYS A 109 -2.68 -16.79 -1.60
CA LYS A 109 -1.43 -16.30 -0.99
C LYS A 109 -0.44 -15.76 -2.01
N PHE A 110 -0.20 -16.48 -3.09
CA PHE A 110 0.77 -16.07 -4.13
C PHE A 110 0.44 -14.70 -4.74
N GLY A 111 -0.82 -14.49 -5.17
CA GLY A 111 -1.22 -13.25 -5.81
C GLY A 111 -1.10 -12.05 -4.88
N VAL A 112 -1.56 -12.21 -3.63
CA VAL A 112 -1.49 -11.15 -2.62
C VAL A 112 -0.03 -10.85 -2.24
N TYR A 113 0.80 -11.87 -2.08
CA TYR A 113 2.23 -11.69 -1.80
C TYR A 113 2.97 -11.00 -2.96
N ALA A 114 2.69 -11.36 -4.20
CA ALA A 114 3.29 -10.72 -5.36
C ALA A 114 2.93 -9.22 -5.42
N ALA A 115 1.66 -8.87 -5.17
CA ALA A 115 1.21 -7.48 -5.07
C ALA A 115 1.93 -6.75 -3.92
N TYR A 116 1.99 -7.36 -2.73
CA TYR A 116 2.73 -6.83 -1.59
C TYR A 116 4.20 -6.54 -1.95
N LYS A 117 4.90 -7.46 -2.58
CA LYS A 117 6.31 -7.29 -3.00
C LYS A 117 6.48 -6.18 -4.03
N TYR A 118 5.54 -6.05 -4.96
CA TYR A 118 5.53 -4.95 -5.93
C TYR A 118 5.40 -3.58 -5.24
N TYR A 119 4.45 -3.44 -4.34
CA TYR A 119 4.25 -2.18 -3.60
C TYR A 119 5.41 -1.88 -2.63
N LYS A 120 5.99 -2.88 -2.00
CA LYS A 120 7.24 -2.72 -1.21
C LYS A 120 8.40 -2.21 -2.07
N ARG A 121 8.52 -2.67 -3.32
CA ARG A 121 9.55 -2.18 -4.25
C ARG A 121 9.27 -0.72 -4.65
N LEU A 122 8.01 -0.37 -4.91
CA LEU A 122 7.61 1.01 -5.20
C LEU A 122 7.89 1.92 -3.99
N LEU A 123 7.54 1.50 -2.78
CA LEU A 123 7.83 2.22 -1.54
C LEU A 123 9.34 2.46 -1.38
N LYS A 124 10.17 1.43 -1.58
CA LYS A 124 11.64 1.57 -1.53
C LYS A 124 12.16 2.59 -2.54
N LYS A 125 11.54 2.67 -3.70
CA LYS A 125 11.92 3.66 -4.72
C LYS A 125 11.50 5.08 -4.31
N LEU A 126 10.30 5.25 -3.76
CA LEU A 126 9.83 6.52 -3.20
C LEU A 126 10.69 6.98 -2.02
N ASP A 127 11.13 6.07 -1.16
CA ASP A 127 12.03 6.36 -0.03
C ASP A 127 13.36 6.98 -0.50
N LYS A 128 13.94 6.42 -1.59
CA LYS A 128 15.19 6.89 -2.20
C LYS A 128 15.03 8.16 -3.05
N THR A 129 13.82 8.57 -3.37
CA THR A 129 13.54 9.74 -4.21
C THR A 129 13.28 10.95 -3.31
N SER A 130 13.95 12.09 -3.54
CA SER A 130 13.73 13.30 -2.76
C SER A 130 12.29 13.82 -2.90
N SER A 131 11.82 14.52 -1.88
CA SER A 131 10.48 15.14 -1.88
C SER A 131 10.30 16.11 -3.05
N SER A 132 11.35 16.84 -3.43
CA SER A 132 11.35 17.75 -4.58
C SER A 132 11.09 17.03 -5.91
N VAL A 133 11.66 15.84 -6.10
CA VAL A 133 11.43 15.04 -7.31
C VAL A 133 10.02 14.45 -7.31
N ILE A 134 9.50 13.98 -6.17
CA ILE A 134 8.12 13.46 -6.06
C ILE A 134 7.09 14.53 -6.41
N LYS A 135 7.32 15.79 -6.01
CA LYS A 135 6.48 16.95 -6.38
C LYS A 135 6.41 17.19 -7.89
N ASN A 136 7.43 16.76 -8.63
CA ASN A 136 7.58 17.12 -10.04
C ASN A 136 7.47 15.94 -11.00
N LYS A 137 7.62 14.71 -10.52
CA LYS A 137 7.64 13.52 -11.36
C LYS A 137 6.98 12.31 -10.69
N ARG A 138 6.10 11.64 -11.43
CA ARG A 138 5.52 10.36 -10.98
C ARG A 138 6.58 9.26 -10.94
N VAL A 139 6.79 8.67 -9.78
CA VAL A 139 7.74 7.55 -9.60
C VAL A 139 7.13 6.25 -10.11
N ARG A 140 7.85 5.52 -10.96
CA ARG A 140 7.39 4.27 -11.56
C ARG A 140 8.40 3.14 -11.36
N VAL A 141 7.90 1.92 -11.19
CA VAL A 141 8.72 0.71 -11.24
C VAL A 141 8.81 0.25 -12.70
N PRO A 142 10.01 0.08 -13.27
CA PRO A 142 10.19 -0.42 -14.63
C PRO A 142 9.59 -1.81 -14.83
N ASN A 143 9.18 -2.14 -16.07
CA ASN A 143 8.50 -3.42 -16.32
C ASN A 143 9.37 -4.64 -16.02
N TYR A 144 10.67 -4.62 -16.34
CA TYR A 144 11.57 -5.72 -15.99
C TYR A 144 11.63 -6.00 -14.48
N GLN A 145 11.51 -4.96 -13.64
CA GLN A 145 11.47 -5.14 -12.19
C GLN A 145 10.13 -5.71 -11.70
N LYS A 146 9.04 -5.48 -12.42
CA LYS A 146 7.74 -6.10 -12.11
C LYS A 146 7.80 -7.60 -12.39
N VAL A 147 8.39 -7.97 -13.54
CA VAL A 147 8.60 -9.38 -13.91
C VAL A 147 9.53 -10.07 -12.89
N ASP A 148 10.65 -9.44 -12.49
CA ASP A 148 11.54 -9.95 -11.45
C ASP A 148 10.80 -10.21 -10.13
N VAL A 149 9.97 -9.26 -9.69
CA VAL A 149 9.16 -9.44 -8.46
C VAL A 149 8.22 -10.63 -8.59
N LEU A 150 7.53 -10.76 -9.72
CA LEU A 150 6.59 -11.85 -9.96
C LEU A 150 7.31 -13.21 -9.97
N ALA A 151 8.42 -13.32 -10.70
CA ALA A 151 9.21 -14.55 -10.81
C ALA A 151 9.75 -15.00 -9.44
N ARG A 152 10.35 -14.07 -8.67
CA ARG A 152 10.87 -14.39 -7.32
C ARG A 152 9.74 -14.74 -6.34
N SER A 153 8.58 -14.10 -6.44
CA SER A 153 7.43 -14.44 -5.62
C SER A 153 6.90 -15.84 -5.95
N TYR A 154 6.88 -16.21 -7.23
CA TYR A 154 6.49 -17.52 -7.69
C TYR A 154 7.45 -18.62 -7.20
N VAL A 155 8.76 -18.41 -7.32
CA VAL A 155 9.76 -19.36 -6.82
C VAL A 155 9.58 -19.59 -5.31
N ARG A 156 9.41 -18.53 -4.52
CA ARG A 156 9.16 -18.65 -3.07
C ARG A 156 7.89 -19.43 -2.76
N TYR A 157 6.82 -19.16 -3.51
CA TYR A 157 5.56 -19.87 -3.37
C TYR A 157 5.73 -21.36 -3.69
N ARG A 158 6.42 -21.72 -4.79
CA ARG A 158 6.67 -23.10 -5.19
C ARG A 158 7.56 -23.87 -4.20
N LEU A 159 8.50 -23.19 -3.57
CA LEU A 159 9.38 -23.74 -2.55
C LEU A 159 8.76 -23.77 -1.14
N ASN A 160 7.49 -23.37 -1.01
CA ASN A 160 6.76 -23.28 0.26
C ASN A 160 7.49 -22.43 1.33
N ILE A 161 8.12 -21.33 0.88
CA ILE A 161 8.84 -20.35 1.73
C ILE A 161 7.95 -19.10 2.02
N LEU A 162 6.66 -19.23 1.79
CA LEU A 162 5.65 -18.20 2.06
C LEU A 162 4.77 -18.58 3.23
#